data_4e4d1c5d481efc78fe7f7ef2d233364f
#
_entry.id   4e4d1c5d481efc78fe7f7ef2d233364f
#
_cell.length_a   1.000
_cell.length_b   1.000
_cell.length_c   1.000
_cell.angle_alpha   90.00
_cell.angle_beta   90.00
_cell.angle_gamma   90.00
#
_symmetry.space_group_name_H-M   'P 1'
#
loop_
_entity.id
_entity.type
_entity.pdbx_description
1 polymer ?
#
loop_
_entity_poly.entity_id
_entity_poly.type
_entity_poly.pdbx_seq_one_letter_code
_entity_poly.pdbx_strand_id
1 'polypeptide(L)'
;MQFNTRFRAGSARIAGGAVMALLTALALGPVACSKTADTPGASAAAHGQSVPAPESATAEAPEQAPDVTVVTPAELLDIVRAHHGKVVVVKFWATWCAPCVEEMPKVVAFYEKHRDSGSLAFVSVSADLTDSINDTVIPFLKENAVPFPVRVIDAAGPDAIVSGLGVEESAWEGTLPATFIFDKEGRLNRFWLGAVPEGALEEAVTALS
;
A
#
# COMPACT_ATOMS: atom_id res chain seq x y z
N MET A 1 39.14 28.11 17.41
CA MET A 1 38.08 28.28 18.41
C MET A 1 37.46 26.92 18.66
N GLN A 2 37.78 26.33 19.81
CA GLN A 2 37.27 24.99 20.20
C GLN A 2 36.00 25.18 21.03
N PHE A 3 34.88 24.64 20.57
CA PHE A 3 33.69 24.53 21.40
C PHE A 3 33.56 23.11 21.94
N ASN A 4 33.83 23.02 23.23
CA ASN A 4 33.76 21.81 24.04
C ASN A 4 32.35 21.73 24.65
N THR A 5 31.49 20.87 24.12
CA THR A 5 30.15 20.64 24.71
C THR A 5 30.12 19.27 25.39
N ARG A 6 30.21 19.29 26.72
CA ARG A 6 30.08 18.10 27.58
C ARG A 6 28.67 17.62 27.59
N PHE A 7 28.44 16.42 27.06
CA PHE A 7 27.19 15.67 27.23
C PHE A 7 27.15 15.06 28.64
N ARG A 8 26.17 15.46 29.41
CA ARG A 8 25.91 15.00 30.77
C ARG A 8 24.96 13.79 30.71
N ALA A 9 25.48 12.59 31.02
CA ALA A 9 24.70 11.37 31.13
C ALA A 9 23.73 11.46 32.30
N GLY A 10 22.43 11.39 32.03
CA GLY A 10 21.37 11.26 33.02
C GLY A 10 20.99 9.79 33.19
N SER A 11 21.37 9.19 34.32
CA SER A 11 20.94 7.85 34.72
C SER A 11 19.47 7.88 35.16
N ALA A 12 18.59 7.23 34.42
CA ALA A 12 17.21 6.93 34.87
C ALA A 12 17.18 5.57 35.52
N ARG A 13 16.83 5.53 36.81
CA ARG A 13 16.60 4.33 37.62
C ARG A 13 15.28 3.70 37.24
N ILE A 14 15.31 2.44 36.89
CA ILE A 14 14.12 1.60 36.67
C ILE A 14 13.66 1.08 38.04
N ALA A 15 12.47 1.52 38.47
CA ALA A 15 11.78 0.97 39.64
C ALA A 15 10.93 -0.21 39.20
N GLY A 16 11.18 -1.38 39.81
CA GLY A 16 10.41 -2.59 39.61
C GLY A 16 9.00 -2.46 40.21
N GLY A 17 8.01 -2.97 39.50
CA GLY A 17 6.61 -3.09 39.93
C GLY A 17 6.08 -4.48 39.61
N ALA A 18 5.57 -5.11 40.65
CA ALA A 18 5.22 -6.50 40.88
C ALA A 18 4.25 -7.13 39.87
N VAL A 19 4.51 -8.40 39.62
CA VAL A 19 3.65 -9.42 39.02
C VAL A 19 2.43 -9.65 39.90
N MET A 20 1.23 -9.57 39.32
CA MET A 20 0.02 -10.13 39.93
C MET A 20 -0.70 -11.02 38.91
N ALA A 21 -0.54 -12.32 39.15
CA ALA A 21 -1.26 -13.38 38.45
C ALA A 21 -2.69 -13.44 38.93
N LEU A 22 -3.66 -13.41 38.04
CA LEU A 22 -5.03 -13.82 38.30
C LEU A 22 -5.40 -14.96 37.36
N LEU A 23 -5.46 -16.14 37.96
CA LEU A 23 -6.10 -17.34 37.43
C LEU A 23 -7.61 -17.18 37.60
N THR A 24 -8.41 -17.31 36.54
CA THR A 24 -9.83 -17.65 36.67
C THR A 24 -10.23 -18.71 35.67
N ALA A 25 -10.96 -19.63 36.22
CA ALA A 25 -11.27 -20.99 35.84
C ALA A 25 -12.21 -21.15 34.61
N LEU A 26 -12.06 -22.35 34.04
CA LEU A 26 -12.97 -23.09 33.13
C LEU A 26 -14.45 -22.99 33.48
N ALA A 27 -15.29 -22.88 32.46
CA ALA A 27 -16.63 -23.46 32.44
C ALA A 27 -16.87 -24.10 31.06
N LEU A 28 -16.82 -25.43 31.02
CA LEU A 28 -17.38 -26.26 29.96
C LEU A 28 -18.90 -26.34 30.12
N GLY A 29 -19.65 -26.03 29.09
CA GLY A 29 -21.06 -26.39 28.98
C GLY A 29 -21.32 -27.17 27.68
N PRO A 30 -21.95 -28.36 27.72
CA PRO A 30 -22.29 -29.12 26.54
C PRO A 30 -23.66 -28.66 26.00
N VAL A 31 -23.78 -28.43 24.70
CA VAL A 31 -25.09 -28.24 24.05
C VAL A 31 -25.31 -29.36 23.06
N ALA A 32 -26.47 -29.99 23.28
CA ALA A 32 -26.98 -31.21 22.69
C ALA A 32 -27.32 -31.05 21.18
N CYS A 33 -27.12 -32.18 20.48
CA CYS A 33 -27.73 -32.53 19.21
C CYS A 33 -29.27 -32.57 19.30
N SER A 34 -29.93 -31.99 18.31
CA SER A 34 -31.30 -32.38 17.95
C SER A 34 -31.39 -32.58 16.46
N LYS A 35 -31.49 -33.87 16.07
CA LYS A 35 -31.98 -34.34 14.79
C LYS A 35 -33.49 -34.28 14.80
N THR A 36 -34.13 -33.75 13.75
CA THR A 36 -35.42 -34.23 13.30
C THR A 36 -35.45 -34.23 11.77
N ALA A 37 -35.64 -35.42 11.24
CA ALA A 37 -36.00 -35.70 9.89
C ALA A 37 -37.54 -35.58 9.79
N ASP A 38 -38.04 -35.07 8.68
CA ASP A 38 -39.20 -35.66 7.98
C ASP A 38 -39.39 -35.01 6.59
N THR A 39 -39.48 -35.87 5.60
CA THR A 39 -40.00 -35.69 4.24
C THR A 39 -41.30 -36.53 4.22
N PRO A 40 -42.23 -36.44 3.26
CA PRO A 40 -42.32 -35.79 1.95
C PRO A 40 -43.70 -35.13 1.64
N GLY A 41 -43.78 -34.44 0.52
CA GLY A 41 -45.06 -34.05 -0.04
C GLY A 41 -44.91 -33.43 -1.44
N ALA A 42 -45.41 -34.18 -2.40
CA ALA A 42 -45.34 -33.92 -3.84
C ALA A 42 -46.30 -32.85 -4.34
N SER A 43 -45.99 -32.38 -5.54
CA SER A 43 -46.90 -32.07 -6.66
C SER A 43 -47.03 -30.62 -7.12
N ALA A 44 -46.51 -30.42 -8.31
CA ALA A 44 -47.12 -29.90 -9.52
C ALA A 44 -47.29 -28.38 -9.75
N ALA A 45 -46.84 -28.08 -10.94
CA ALA A 45 -47.34 -27.16 -11.97
C ALA A 45 -46.61 -25.80 -12.13
N ALA A 46 -45.79 -25.83 -13.14
CA ALA A 46 -45.65 -24.90 -14.27
C ALA A 46 -46.22 -23.50 -14.10
N HIS A 47 -45.36 -22.51 -14.20
CA HIS A 47 -45.52 -21.39 -15.14
C HIS A 47 -44.12 -20.79 -15.40
N GLY A 48 -43.64 -20.99 -16.61
CA GLY A 48 -42.47 -20.35 -17.14
C GLY A 48 -42.71 -18.85 -17.32
N GLN A 49 -41.89 -18.07 -16.66
CA GLN A 49 -41.63 -16.71 -17.09
C GLN A 49 -40.13 -16.57 -17.14
N SER A 50 -39.62 -16.61 -18.37
CA SER A 50 -38.25 -16.22 -18.69
C SER A 50 -38.07 -14.75 -18.36
N VAL A 51 -37.41 -14.47 -17.25
CA VAL A 51 -36.86 -13.16 -17.00
C VAL A 51 -35.60 -13.06 -17.84
N PRO A 52 -35.50 -12.12 -18.81
CA PRO A 52 -34.22 -11.90 -19.47
C PRO A 52 -33.22 -11.43 -18.42
N ALA A 53 -32.14 -12.18 -18.30
CA ALA A 53 -30.97 -11.73 -17.53
C ALA A 53 -30.55 -10.35 -18.04
N PRO A 54 -30.21 -9.42 -17.15
CA PRO A 54 -29.57 -8.19 -17.60
C PRO A 54 -28.24 -8.58 -18.25
N GLU A 55 -28.18 -8.38 -19.55
CA GLU A 55 -26.96 -8.43 -20.34
C GLU A 55 -26.00 -7.40 -19.72
N SER A 56 -25.10 -7.89 -18.87
CA SER A 56 -23.97 -7.10 -18.39
C SER A 56 -23.19 -6.65 -19.62
N ALA A 57 -23.46 -5.45 -20.06
CA ALA A 57 -22.54 -4.73 -20.93
C ALA A 57 -21.25 -4.54 -20.13
N THR A 58 -20.39 -5.54 -20.18
CA THR A 58 -18.98 -5.40 -19.84
C THR A 58 -18.42 -4.44 -20.89
N ALA A 59 -18.36 -3.16 -20.53
CA ALA A 59 -17.52 -2.22 -21.25
C ALA A 59 -16.09 -2.72 -21.03
N GLU A 60 -15.59 -3.50 -21.96
CA GLU A 60 -14.19 -3.85 -22.10
C GLU A 60 -13.43 -2.53 -22.32
N ALA A 61 -12.92 -1.98 -21.21
CA ALA A 61 -11.89 -0.95 -21.29
C ALA A 61 -10.74 -1.56 -22.11
N PRO A 62 -10.07 -0.79 -23.01
CA PRO A 62 -8.99 -1.34 -23.80
C PRO A 62 -7.95 -1.93 -22.86
N GLU A 63 -7.73 -3.23 -22.96
CA GLU A 63 -6.75 -4.00 -22.21
C GLU A 63 -5.35 -3.56 -22.62
N GLN A 64 -4.92 -2.40 -22.11
CA GLN A 64 -3.54 -1.98 -22.24
C GLN A 64 -2.71 -2.85 -21.30
N ALA A 65 -1.66 -3.48 -21.86
CA ALA A 65 -0.71 -4.22 -21.04
C ALA A 65 -0.14 -3.30 -19.95
N PRO A 66 -0.02 -3.78 -18.69
CA PRO A 66 0.55 -2.98 -17.61
C PRO A 66 1.93 -2.43 -18.00
N ASP A 67 2.17 -1.14 -17.78
CA ASP A 67 3.48 -0.51 -17.97
C ASP A 67 4.37 -0.83 -16.77
N VAL A 68 5.25 -1.82 -16.93
CA VAL A 68 6.19 -2.26 -15.90
C VAL A 68 7.62 -2.09 -16.43
N THR A 69 8.45 -1.37 -15.67
CA THR A 69 9.85 -1.11 -16.01
C THR A 69 10.74 -1.37 -14.80
N VAL A 70 11.82 -2.11 -15.01
CA VAL A 70 12.87 -2.28 -13.99
C VAL A 70 13.71 -1.01 -13.93
N VAL A 71 13.98 -0.54 -12.72
CA VAL A 71 14.80 0.66 -12.47
C VAL A 71 15.79 0.42 -11.34
N THR A 72 16.96 0.98 -11.46
CA THR A 72 17.92 1.10 -10.37
C THR A 72 17.52 2.21 -9.39
N PRO A 73 18.06 2.24 -8.17
CA PRO A 73 17.84 3.37 -7.25
C PRO A 73 18.20 4.73 -7.85
N ALA A 74 19.27 4.82 -8.63
CA ALA A 74 19.68 6.07 -9.28
C ALA A 74 18.66 6.54 -10.31
N GLU A 75 18.16 5.64 -11.17
CA GLU A 75 17.13 5.93 -12.15
C GLU A 75 15.80 6.33 -11.49
N LEU A 76 15.43 5.69 -10.37
CA LEU A 76 14.25 6.09 -9.61
C LEU A 76 14.38 7.55 -9.11
N LEU A 77 15.54 7.93 -8.60
CA LEU A 77 15.78 9.31 -8.16
C LEU A 77 15.75 10.30 -9.32
N ASP A 78 16.25 9.92 -10.49
CA ASP A 78 16.17 10.75 -11.69
C ASP A 78 14.73 10.90 -12.17
N ILE A 79 13.90 9.85 -12.09
CA ILE A 79 12.45 9.93 -12.35
C ILE A 79 11.79 10.94 -11.40
N VAL A 80 12.07 10.88 -10.10
CA VAL A 80 11.52 11.84 -9.12
C VAL A 80 11.95 13.26 -9.45
N ARG A 81 13.25 13.49 -9.75
CA ARG A 81 13.79 14.81 -10.12
C ARG A 81 13.21 15.34 -11.43
N ALA A 82 12.91 14.47 -12.40
CA ALA A 82 12.32 14.88 -13.67
C ALA A 82 10.91 15.50 -13.50
N HIS A 83 10.27 15.26 -12.39
CA HIS A 83 8.97 15.87 -12.04
C HIS A 83 9.07 17.18 -11.25
N HIS A 84 10.26 17.84 -11.24
CA HIS A 84 10.42 19.15 -10.64
C HIS A 84 9.35 20.16 -11.14
N GLY A 85 8.79 20.94 -10.24
CA GLY A 85 7.67 21.84 -10.49
C GLY A 85 6.30 21.23 -10.21
N LYS A 86 6.25 19.94 -9.86
CA LYS A 86 5.02 19.23 -9.44
C LYS A 86 5.18 18.72 -8.02
N VAL A 87 4.07 18.49 -7.34
CA VAL A 87 4.05 17.65 -6.15
C VAL A 87 4.29 16.20 -6.59
N VAL A 88 5.26 15.51 -5.98
CA VAL A 88 5.56 14.12 -6.35
C VAL A 88 5.18 13.20 -5.21
N VAL A 89 4.34 12.22 -5.48
CA VAL A 89 4.00 11.15 -4.56
C VAL A 89 4.71 9.88 -5.01
N VAL A 90 5.60 9.36 -4.18
CA VAL A 90 6.30 8.09 -4.41
C VAL A 90 5.71 7.04 -3.47
N LYS A 91 5.15 5.96 -4.03
CA LYS A 91 4.53 4.87 -3.28
C LYS A 91 5.34 3.59 -3.45
N PHE A 92 5.90 3.10 -2.34
CA PHE A 92 6.55 1.79 -2.29
C PHE A 92 5.57 0.73 -1.79
N TRP A 93 5.55 -0.40 -2.49
CA TRP A 93 4.66 -1.52 -2.21
C TRP A 93 5.23 -2.84 -2.74
N ALA A 94 4.58 -3.96 -2.48
CA ALA A 94 4.88 -5.24 -3.12
C ALA A 94 3.65 -6.14 -3.13
N THR A 95 3.61 -7.12 -4.02
CA THR A 95 2.50 -8.08 -4.14
C THR A 95 2.40 -9.00 -2.93
N TRP A 96 3.49 -9.30 -2.27
CA TRP A 96 3.56 -10.11 -1.04
C TRP A 96 3.27 -9.32 0.25
N CYS A 97 3.09 -8.01 0.16
CA CYS A 97 2.83 -7.12 1.29
C CYS A 97 1.32 -6.98 1.50
N ALA A 98 0.73 -7.75 2.42
CA ALA A 98 -0.71 -7.76 2.65
C ALA A 98 -1.33 -6.36 2.87
N PRO A 99 -0.79 -5.47 3.74
CA PRO A 99 -1.34 -4.13 3.89
C PRO A 99 -1.20 -3.26 2.63
N CYS A 100 -0.21 -3.55 1.76
CA CYS A 100 -0.08 -2.87 0.47
C CYS A 100 -1.21 -3.26 -0.48
N VAL A 101 -1.54 -4.54 -0.52
CA VAL A 101 -2.63 -5.10 -1.34
C VAL A 101 -3.98 -4.54 -0.89
N GLU A 102 -4.23 -4.51 0.42
CA GLU A 102 -5.46 -3.95 1.00
C GLU A 102 -5.63 -2.45 0.69
N GLU A 103 -4.54 -1.70 0.60
CA GLU A 103 -4.55 -0.27 0.28
C GLU A 103 -4.69 0.02 -1.23
N MET A 104 -4.38 -0.94 -2.11
CA MET A 104 -4.31 -0.74 -3.56
C MET A 104 -5.56 -0.09 -4.18
N PRO A 105 -6.79 -0.47 -3.83
CA PRO A 105 -7.98 0.21 -4.37
C PRO A 105 -8.03 1.71 -4.06
N LYS A 106 -7.54 2.13 -2.89
CA LYS A 106 -7.47 3.55 -2.49
C LYS A 106 -6.38 4.28 -3.28
N VAL A 107 -5.26 3.61 -3.54
CA VAL A 107 -4.16 4.14 -4.36
C VAL A 107 -4.61 4.35 -5.80
N VAL A 108 -5.34 3.39 -6.37
CA VAL A 108 -5.93 3.50 -7.71
C VAL A 108 -6.89 4.68 -7.77
N ALA A 109 -7.82 4.80 -6.81
CA ALA A 109 -8.78 5.90 -6.76
C ALA A 109 -8.09 7.27 -6.64
N PHE A 110 -7.02 7.35 -5.82
CA PHE A 110 -6.21 8.56 -5.71
C PHE A 110 -5.55 8.93 -7.04
N TYR A 111 -4.91 7.97 -7.70
CA TYR A 111 -4.28 8.18 -8.99
C TYR A 111 -5.29 8.67 -10.05
N GLU A 112 -6.41 7.98 -10.20
CA GLU A 112 -7.46 8.33 -11.17
C GLU A 112 -7.99 9.75 -10.96
N LYS A 113 -8.11 10.19 -9.71
CA LYS A 113 -8.54 11.53 -9.37
C LYS A 113 -7.54 12.60 -9.78
N HIS A 114 -6.25 12.30 -9.73
CA HIS A 114 -5.18 13.31 -9.86
C HIS A 114 -4.38 13.22 -11.16
N ARG A 115 -4.46 12.14 -11.94
CA ARG A 115 -3.63 11.89 -13.11
C ARG A 115 -3.65 13.03 -14.14
N ASP A 116 -4.78 13.72 -14.27
CA ASP A 116 -4.96 14.79 -15.25
C ASP A 116 -4.77 16.20 -14.66
N SER A 117 -4.39 16.30 -13.38
CA SER A 117 -4.25 17.61 -12.70
C SER A 117 -3.09 18.47 -13.23
N GLY A 118 -2.09 17.85 -13.85
CA GLY A 118 -0.88 18.54 -14.31
C GLY A 118 0.07 19.00 -13.18
N SER A 119 -0.41 19.15 -11.95
CA SER A 119 0.34 19.64 -10.78
C SER A 119 0.90 18.55 -9.90
N LEU A 120 0.50 17.28 -10.12
CA LEU A 120 0.95 16.11 -9.36
C LEU A 120 1.60 15.10 -10.29
N ALA A 121 2.64 14.44 -9.80
CA ALA A 121 3.21 13.25 -10.38
C ALA A 121 3.11 12.09 -9.37
N PHE A 122 2.68 10.92 -9.86
CA PHE A 122 2.60 9.71 -9.05
C PHE A 122 3.63 8.69 -9.56
N VAL A 123 4.50 8.22 -8.68
CA VAL A 123 5.54 7.24 -8.96
C VAL A 123 5.28 6.00 -8.11
N SER A 124 4.86 4.92 -8.76
CA SER A 124 4.63 3.63 -8.12
C SER A 124 5.89 2.78 -8.20
N VAL A 125 6.36 2.28 -7.06
CA VAL A 125 7.57 1.48 -6.95
C VAL A 125 7.25 0.16 -6.28
N SER A 126 7.39 -0.94 -7.03
CA SER A 126 7.30 -2.30 -6.50
C SER A 126 8.66 -2.76 -5.98
N ALA A 127 8.65 -3.35 -4.80
CA ALA A 127 9.79 -4.05 -4.20
C ALA A 127 9.75 -5.57 -4.44
N ASP A 128 8.98 -6.01 -5.42
CA ASP A 128 9.00 -7.41 -5.88
C ASP A 128 10.33 -7.71 -6.59
N LEU A 129 10.69 -8.99 -6.60
CA LEU A 129 11.87 -9.44 -7.32
C LEU A 129 11.70 -9.25 -8.84
N THR A 130 12.76 -8.86 -9.52
CA THR A 130 12.74 -8.61 -10.96
C THR A 130 12.41 -9.86 -11.80
N ASP A 131 12.75 -11.04 -11.30
CA ASP A 131 12.41 -12.32 -11.92
C ASP A 131 10.94 -12.73 -11.74
N SER A 132 10.24 -12.13 -10.79
CA SER A 132 8.81 -12.40 -10.52
C SER A 132 7.85 -11.50 -11.30
N ILE A 133 8.34 -10.58 -12.13
CA ILE A 133 7.52 -9.60 -12.85
C ILE A 133 6.41 -10.28 -13.66
N ASN A 134 6.76 -11.27 -14.47
CA ASN A 134 5.80 -11.90 -15.38
C ASN A 134 4.80 -12.81 -14.63
N ASP A 135 5.26 -13.48 -13.58
CA ASP A 135 4.49 -14.52 -12.89
C ASP A 135 3.69 -13.98 -11.71
N THR A 136 4.01 -12.79 -11.22
CA THR A 136 3.38 -12.22 -10.03
C THR A 136 2.93 -10.78 -10.23
N VAL A 137 3.84 -9.85 -10.61
CA VAL A 137 3.52 -8.41 -10.67
C VAL A 137 2.50 -8.13 -11.76
N ILE A 138 2.74 -8.56 -13.00
CA ILE A 138 1.83 -8.31 -14.13
C ILE A 138 0.44 -8.91 -13.90
N PRO A 139 0.28 -10.17 -13.46
CA PRO A 139 -1.02 -10.72 -13.09
C PRO A 139 -1.73 -9.90 -12.02
N PHE A 140 -1.03 -9.52 -10.95
CA PHE A 140 -1.57 -8.68 -9.88
C PHE A 140 -2.10 -7.34 -10.41
N LEU A 141 -1.34 -6.65 -11.27
CA LEU A 141 -1.76 -5.36 -11.85
C LEU A 141 -3.03 -5.49 -12.68
N LYS A 142 -3.16 -6.57 -13.44
CA LYS A 142 -4.36 -6.88 -14.23
C LYS A 142 -5.57 -7.17 -13.35
N GLU A 143 -5.41 -8.04 -12.35
CA GLU A 143 -6.48 -8.43 -11.43
C GLU A 143 -7.03 -7.24 -10.63
N ASN A 144 -6.16 -6.29 -10.29
CA ASN A 144 -6.52 -5.10 -9.53
C ASN A 144 -6.79 -3.87 -10.41
N ALA A 145 -6.82 -4.03 -11.73
CA ALA A 145 -7.05 -2.98 -12.72
C ALA A 145 -6.19 -1.73 -12.45
N VAL A 146 -4.89 -1.93 -12.15
CA VAL A 146 -3.95 -0.83 -11.82
C VAL A 146 -3.65 -0.01 -13.07
N PRO A 147 -3.99 1.30 -13.11
CA PRO A 147 -3.94 2.12 -14.31
C PRO A 147 -2.63 2.92 -14.47
N PHE A 148 -1.72 2.83 -13.52
CA PHE A 148 -0.49 3.62 -13.48
C PHE A 148 0.75 2.80 -13.80
N PRO A 149 1.81 3.44 -14.35
CA PRO A 149 3.11 2.81 -14.55
C PRO A 149 3.72 2.32 -13.23
N VAL A 150 4.31 1.13 -13.24
CA VAL A 150 4.98 0.53 -12.10
C VAL A 150 6.48 0.40 -12.37
N ARG A 151 7.28 0.89 -11.45
CA ARG A 151 8.73 0.72 -11.43
C ARG A 151 9.08 -0.42 -10.48
N VAL A 152 9.64 -1.50 -10.99
CA VAL A 152 10.19 -2.58 -10.14
C VAL A 152 11.62 -2.20 -9.82
N ILE A 153 11.93 -2.08 -8.53
CA ILE A 153 13.25 -1.63 -8.09
C ILE A 153 14.26 -2.79 -8.13
N ASP A 154 15.28 -2.65 -8.95
CA ASP A 154 16.45 -3.53 -8.91
C ASP A 154 17.38 -3.05 -7.79
N ALA A 155 17.06 -3.49 -6.58
CA ALA A 155 17.71 -2.97 -5.40
C ALA A 155 18.58 -4.01 -4.73
N ALA A 156 19.82 -3.66 -4.56
CA ALA A 156 20.71 -4.33 -3.62
C ALA A 156 20.40 -3.97 -2.14
N GLY A 157 19.25 -3.29 -1.88
CA GLY A 157 18.78 -2.93 -0.54
C GLY A 157 18.14 -1.55 -0.47
N PRO A 158 17.38 -1.24 0.59
CA PRO A 158 16.71 0.04 0.78
C PRO A 158 17.70 1.21 0.94
N ASP A 159 18.89 0.98 1.45
CA ASP A 159 19.90 2.01 1.78
C ASP A 159 20.24 2.92 0.59
N ALA A 160 20.34 2.33 -0.60
CA ALA A 160 20.64 3.08 -1.83
C ALA A 160 19.51 4.04 -2.24
N ILE A 161 18.27 3.74 -1.82
CA ILE A 161 17.09 4.55 -2.11
C ILE A 161 16.92 5.63 -1.05
N VAL A 162 17.10 5.27 0.22
CA VAL A 162 16.85 6.10 1.39
C VAL A 162 17.66 7.39 1.34
N SER A 163 18.97 7.28 1.16
CA SER A 163 19.85 8.44 1.12
C SER A 163 19.54 9.41 -0.04
N GLY A 164 19.11 8.85 -1.18
CA GLY A 164 18.76 9.63 -2.36
C GLY A 164 17.41 10.35 -2.25
N LEU A 165 16.47 9.82 -1.46
CA LEU A 165 15.17 10.46 -1.21
C LEU A 165 15.23 11.55 -0.14
N GLY A 166 16.39 11.81 0.46
CA GLY A 166 16.54 12.80 1.55
C GLY A 166 15.95 12.31 2.87
N VAL A 167 15.81 10.99 3.03
CA VAL A 167 15.41 10.33 4.27
C VAL A 167 16.67 9.93 5.03
N GLU A 168 16.71 10.12 6.34
CA GLU A 168 17.81 9.60 7.14
C GLU A 168 17.74 8.07 7.17
N GLU A 169 18.88 7.38 7.07
CA GLU A 169 18.97 5.91 7.01
C GLU A 169 18.24 5.23 8.18
N SER A 170 18.23 5.84 9.35
CA SER A 170 17.49 5.35 10.52
C SER A 170 15.98 5.54 10.47
N ALA A 171 15.47 6.33 9.52
CA ALA A 171 14.04 6.65 9.44
C ALA A 171 13.24 5.67 8.59
N TRP A 172 13.88 4.94 7.67
CA TRP A 172 13.22 3.93 6.85
C TRP A 172 14.16 2.78 6.49
N GLU A 173 13.85 1.61 6.94
CA GLU A 173 14.60 0.36 6.73
C GLU A 173 13.92 -0.57 5.70
N GLY A 174 13.20 0.00 4.71
CA GLY A 174 12.48 -0.77 3.71
C GLY A 174 11.09 -1.28 4.16
N THR A 175 10.56 -0.76 5.27
CA THR A 175 9.18 -1.08 5.71
C THR A 175 8.14 -0.74 4.64
N LEU A 176 7.23 -1.66 4.35
CA LEU A 176 6.16 -1.50 3.38
C LEU A 176 4.77 -1.59 4.04
N PRO A 177 3.78 -0.87 3.49
CA PRO A 177 3.90 0.15 2.46
C PRO A 177 4.64 1.38 2.96
N ALA A 178 5.24 2.16 2.04
CA ALA A 178 5.79 3.47 2.38
C ALA A 178 5.36 4.49 1.33
N THR A 179 5.06 5.70 1.79
CA THR A 179 4.63 6.79 0.89
C THR A 179 5.42 8.05 1.22
N PHE A 180 6.06 8.63 0.22
CA PHE A 180 6.85 9.86 0.33
C PHE A 180 6.23 10.95 -0.53
N ILE A 181 6.16 12.17 -0.01
CA ILE A 181 5.67 13.34 -0.74
C ILE A 181 6.79 14.36 -0.84
N PHE A 182 7.06 14.78 -2.06
CA PHE A 182 8.00 15.85 -2.38
C PHE A 182 7.23 17.09 -2.84
N ASP A 183 7.72 18.25 -2.41
CA ASP A 183 7.19 19.54 -2.87
C ASP A 183 7.65 19.88 -4.31
N LYS A 184 7.16 20.98 -4.85
CA LYS A 184 7.47 21.44 -6.21
C LYS A 184 8.97 21.73 -6.43
N GLU A 185 9.71 21.96 -5.37
CA GLU A 185 11.16 22.16 -5.37
C GLU A 185 11.95 20.84 -5.23
N GLY A 186 11.24 19.69 -5.17
CA GLY A 186 11.84 18.35 -5.06
C GLY A 186 12.37 18.04 -3.65
N ARG A 187 11.94 18.78 -2.63
CA ARG A 187 12.33 18.52 -1.24
C ARG A 187 11.32 17.58 -0.60
N LEU A 188 11.80 16.60 0.19
CA LEU A 188 10.93 15.74 0.96
C LEU A 188 10.13 16.58 1.97
N ASN A 189 8.81 16.56 1.84
CA ASN A 189 7.89 17.27 2.73
C ASN A 189 7.34 16.37 3.84
N ARG A 190 6.89 15.16 3.46
CA ARG A 190 6.26 14.22 4.39
C ARG A 190 6.44 12.79 3.93
N PHE A 191 6.42 11.86 4.87
CA PHE A 191 6.34 10.43 4.55
C PHE A 191 5.52 9.66 5.58
N TRP A 192 5.01 8.50 5.20
CA TRP A 192 4.36 7.52 6.07
C TRP A 192 4.99 6.16 5.86
N LEU A 193 5.22 5.46 6.96
CA LEU A 193 5.58 4.05 7.00
C LEU A 193 4.35 3.26 7.48
N GLY A 194 3.94 2.28 6.70
CA GLY A 194 2.65 1.63 6.83
C GLY A 194 1.57 2.30 5.96
N ALA A 195 0.31 1.87 6.14
CA ALA A 195 -0.81 2.42 5.41
C ALA A 195 -1.02 3.91 5.72
N VAL A 196 -1.32 4.69 4.68
CA VAL A 196 -1.59 6.12 4.86
C VAL A 196 -2.96 6.30 5.53
N PRO A 197 -3.07 7.12 6.61
CA PRO A 197 -4.36 7.42 7.20
C PRO A 197 -5.34 7.99 6.18
N GLU A 198 -6.62 7.67 6.36
CA GLU A 198 -7.67 8.14 5.44
C GLU A 198 -7.68 9.66 5.34
N GLY A 199 -7.73 10.18 4.12
CA GLY A 199 -7.71 11.62 3.82
C GLY A 199 -6.34 12.29 3.94
N ALA A 200 -5.36 11.69 4.64
CA ALA A 200 -4.07 12.34 4.91
C ALA A 200 -3.24 12.58 3.65
N LEU A 201 -3.32 11.71 2.65
CA LEU A 201 -2.63 11.88 1.37
C LEU A 201 -3.22 13.07 0.58
N GLU A 202 -4.54 13.15 0.52
CA GLU A 202 -5.27 14.25 -0.14
C GLU A 202 -4.97 15.60 0.52
N GLU A 203 -5.01 15.64 1.85
CA GLU A 203 -4.70 16.84 2.63
C GLU A 203 -3.27 17.32 2.32
N ALA A 204 -2.29 16.42 2.37
CA ALA A 204 -0.89 16.76 2.15
C ALA A 204 -0.64 17.26 0.71
N VAL A 205 -1.25 16.61 -0.30
CA VAL A 205 -1.12 17.04 -1.69
C VAL A 205 -1.79 18.40 -1.90
N THR A 206 -2.98 18.61 -1.35
CA THR A 206 -3.70 19.89 -1.46
C THR A 206 -2.91 21.04 -0.83
N ALA A 207 -2.25 20.80 0.28
CA ALA A 207 -1.42 21.81 0.95
C ALA A 207 -0.18 22.24 0.16
N LEU A 208 0.28 21.43 -0.81
CA LEU A 208 1.46 21.66 -1.64
C LEU A 208 1.14 22.06 -3.10
N SER A 209 -0.13 22.00 -3.50
CA SER A 209 -0.60 22.23 -4.88
C SER A 209 -0.79 23.73 -5.26
#